data_c61edc91ee6273396508659b1f9582e4
#
_entry.id   c61edc91ee6273396508659b1f9582e4
#
_cell.length_a   1.000
_cell.length_b   1.000
_cell.length_c   1.000
_cell.angle_alpha   90.00
_cell.angle_beta   90.00
_cell.angle_gamma   90.00
#
_symmetry.space_group_name_H-M   'P 1'
#
loop_
_entity.id
_entity.type
_entity.pdbx_description
1 polymer ?
#
loop_
_entity_poly.entity_id
_entity_poly.type
_entity_poly.pdbx_seq_one_letter_code
_entity_poly.pdbx_strand_id
1 'polypeptide(L)'
;MRWEGQAIGADDGALPGLERAGLARLGLVRSVRTPEFADVTFHEVMSKSALSKVPAASRMPFRWTVNPYRGCSHACRYCFARPTHEYLDLDAGRDFDSQVVVKMNVDTVLRAELAKPSWRREPVALGTNTDPYQRAEGRYRLMPGIIGALADSGTPFSILTKGTLLRRDLPLIAEAAQRVEVGLGVSLAFADEELQQSVEPGTPTPRARLDLIRAVRAAGLPCGVMVAPVLPWLTDSRDHLRRLLDAIADAGATGVTVVPLHLKPGTREWYLQWLEQEHPHAVAGYGRVFARGTYALEAYRQWLWDRVEPLLDERGFGSSGHRARSGATGRFAGELRPHDEGDYPAGSIVEPQDPGIHVRWDGALAGMPVDGGGLEVAGARVEQVLF
;
A
#
# COMPACT_ATOMS: atom_id res chain seq x y z
N MET A 1 1.41 -31.23 -7.43
CA MET A 1 0.93 -30.13 -6.56
C MET A 1 -0.59 -30.04 -6.60
N ARG A 2 -1.25 -29.68 -5.51
CA ARG A 2 -2.73 -29.72 -5.33
C ARG A 2 -3.52 -28.87 -6.35
N TRP A 3 -2.88 -27.98 -7.09
CA TRP A 3 -3.51 -26.96 -7.92
C TRP A 3 -3.28 -27.07 -9.42
N GLU A 4 -2.35 -27.93 -9.87
CA GLU A 4 -1.98 -28.04 -11.31
C GLU A 4 -3.08 -28.64 -12.20
N GLY A 5 -3.99 -29.42 -11.63
CA GLY A 5 -5.10 -30.04 -12.38
C GLY A 5 -6.38 -29.19 -12.48
N GLN A 6 -6.39 -27.99 -11.87
CA GLN A 6 -7.60 -27.16 -11.78
C GLN A 6 -7.54 -25.89 -12.64
N ALA A 7 -6.57 -25.76 -13.54
CA ALA A 7 -6.49 -24.63 -14.44
C ALA A 7 -7.56 -24.73 -15.53
N ILE A 8 -8.46 -23.76 -15.56
CA ILE A 8 -9.36 -23.53 -16.69
C ILE A 8 -8.59 -22.59 -17.63
N GLY A 9 -8.39 -22.98 -18.88
CA GLY A 9 -7.81 -22.08 -19.89
C GLY A 9 -8.66 -20.82 -19.95
N ALA A 10 -8.07 -19.66 -19.66
CA ALA A 10 -8.76 -18.40 -19.84
C ALA A 10 -8.69 -18.05 -21.32
N ASP A 11 -9.81 -18.22 -22.02
CA ASP A 11 -10.06 -17.45 -23.23
C ASP A 11 -10.19 -16.00 -22.81
N ASP A 12 -9.21 -15.16 -23.14
CA ASP A 12 -9.18 -13.74 -22.79
C ASP A 12 -10.17 -12.91 -23.62
N GLY A 13 -10.97 -13.58 -24.49
CA GLY A 13 -11.90 -12.93 -25.39
C GLY A 13 -11.22 -12.06 -26.46
N ALA A 14 -9.89 -12.09 -26.54
CA ALA A 14 -9.17 -11.41 -27.60
C ALA A 14 -9.31 -12.19 -28.91
N LEU A 15 -9.62 -11.47 -29.98
CA LEU A 15 -9.57 -12.06 -31.32
C LEU A 15 -8.14 -12.58 -31.59
N PRO A 16 -7.98 -13.73 -32.24
CA PRO A 16 -6.67 -14.27 -32.61
C PRO A 16 -5.84 -13.20 -33.32
N GLY A 17 -4.65 -12.88 -32.80
CA GLY A 17 -3.76 -11.86 -33.33
C GLY A 17 -3.91 -10.46 -32.73
N LEU A 18 -4.88 -10.23 -31.84
CA LEU A 18 -5.03 -9.02 -31.04
C LEU A 18 -4.62 -9.27 -29.56
N GLU A 19 -3.45 -9.86 -29.36
CA GLU A 19 -2.86 -9.94 -28.03
C GLU A 19 -2.71 -8.54 -27.44
N ARG A 20 -3.09 -8.36 -26.18
CA ARG A 20 -2.88 -7.09 -25.47
C ARG A 20 -1.38 -6.78 -25.50
N ALA A 21 -0.98 -5.80 -26.30
CA ALA A 21 0.42 -5.47 -26.57
C ALA A 21 1.22 -5.21 -25.29
N GLY A 22 0.56 -4.70 -24.24
CA GLY A 22 1.14 -4.48 -22.93
C GLY A 22 1.57 -5.76 -22.24
N LEU A 23 0.74 -6.81 -22.24
CA LEU A 23 1.05 -8.12 -21.63
C LEU A 23 2.10 -8.89 -22.45
N ALA A 24 2.02 -8.86 -23.78
CA ALA A 24 3.00 -9.50 -24.66
C ALA A 24 4.42 -8.94 -24.40
N ARG A 25 4.55 -7.62 -24.21
CA ARG A 25 5.84 -6.96 -23.86
C ARG A 25 6.44 -7.45 -22.56
N LEU A 26 5.62 -7.93 -21.61
CA LEU A 26 6.10 -8.50 -20.34
C LEU A 26 6.60 -9.94 -20.45
N GLY A 27 6.53 -10.58 -21.60
CA GLY A 27 6.90 -11.98 -21.79
C GLY A 27 5.80 -12.92 -21.27
N LEU A 28 4.55 -12.66 -21.67
CA LEU A 28 3.40 -13.51 -21.35
C LEU A 28 3.64 -14.94 -21.85
N VAL A 29 3.47 -15.91 -20.93
CA VAL A 29 3.55 -17.35 -21.21
C VAL A 29 2.14 -17.91 -21.40
N ARG A 30 1.24 -17.59 -20.45
CA ARG A 30 -0.16 -18.01 -20.49
C ARG A 30 -1.01 -17.21 -19.54
N SER A 31 -2.32 -17.21 -19.79
CA SER A 31 -3.34 -16.68 -18.86
C SER A 31 -4.12 -17.83 -18.25
N VAL A 32 -4.36 -17.77 -16.93
CA VAL A 32 -4.96 -18.87 -16.15
C VAL A 32 -6.08 -18.33 -15.26
N ARG A 33 -7.23 -19.00 -15.28
CA ARG A 33 -8.28 -18.88 -14.26
C ARG A 33 -8.39 -20.17 -13.49
N THR A 34 -8.78 -20.10 -12.23
CA THR A 34 -9.01 -21.27 -11.40
C THR A 34 -10.29 -21.11 -10.60
N PRO A 35 -10.98 -22.21 -10.23
CA PRO A 35 -12.24 -22.14 -9.48
C PRO A 35 -12.14 -21.32 -8.19
N GLU A 36 -11.01 -21.39 -7.49
CA GLU A 36 -10.79 -20.67 -6.23
C GLU A 36 -10.61 -19.16 -6.42
N PHE A 37 -10.37 -18.74 -7.65
CA PHE A 37 -10.17 -17.35 -8.06
C PHE A 37 -11.03 -17.06 -9.30
N ALA A 38 -12.33 -17.42 -9.25
CA ALA A 38 -13.22 -17.36 -10.40
C ALA A 38 -13.23 -15.99 -11.11
N ASP A 39 -13.08 -14.91 -10.33
CA ASP A 39 -13.10 -13.53 -10.83
C ASP A 39 -11.71 -12.96 -11.13
N VAL A 40 -10.64 -13.77 -10.99
CA VAL A 40 -9.26 -13.33 -11.23
C VAL A 40 -8.63 -14.13 -12.36
N THR A 41 -8.05 -13.41 -13.31
CA THR A 41 -7.17 -13.98 -14.35
C THR A 41 -5.72 -13.72 -13.96
N PHE A 42 -4.94 -14.77 -13.91
CA PHE A 42 -3.50 -14.71 -13.69
C PHE A 42 -2.76 -14.73 -15.03
N HIS A 43 -1.98 -13.70 -15.31
CA HIS A 43 -1.10 -13.62 -16.47
C HIS A 43 0.31 -14.01 -16.06
N GLU A 44 0.69 -15.25 -16.31
CA GLU A 44 2.01 -15.78 -16.00
C GLU A 44 3.04 -15.27 -17.01
N VAL A 45 4.05 -14.54 -16.53
CA VAL A 45 5.07 -13.90 -17.37
C VAL A 45 6.49 -14.33 -16.96
N MET A 46 7.41 -14.31 -17.92
CA MET A 46 8.84 -14.42 -17.68
C MET A 46 9.46 -13.02 -17.69
N SER A 47 9.65 -12.46 -16.50
CA SER A 47 10.18 -11.09 -16.38
C SER A 47 11.67 -11.01 -16.70
N LYS A 48 12.09 -9.87 -17.28
CA LYS A 48 13.50 -9.58 -17.61
C LYS A 48 14.26 -8.97 -16.43
N SER A 49 13.55 -8.39 -15.46
CA SER A 49 14.13 -7.80 -14.25
C SER A 49 13.22 -8.01 -13.05
N ALA A 50 13.80 -8.12 -11.87
CA ALA A 50 13.12 -8.23 -10.59
C ALA A 50 13.24 -6.94 -9.78
N LEU A 51 14.45 -6.35 -9.73
CA LEU A 51 14.72 -5.09 -9.05
C LEU A 51 14.19 -3.91 -9.86
N SER A 52 13.45 -3.04 -9.18
CA SER A 52 12.98 -1.76 -9.73
C SER A 52 13.57 -0.61 -8.91
N LYS A 53 14.22 0.34 -9.59
CA LYS A 53 14.81 1.50 -8.95
C LYS A 53 13.73 2.56 -8.72
N VAL A 54 13.67 3.07 -7.50
CA VAL A 54 12.81 4.22 -7.15
C VAL A 54 13.51 5.50 -7.62
N PRO A 55 12.83 6.41 -8.31
CA PRO A 55 13.43 7.65 -8.78
C PRO A 55 14.01 8.48 -7.64
N ALA A 56 15.13 9.14 -7.90
CA ALA A 56 15.83 9.93 -6.90
C ALA A 56 15.01 11.12 -6.35
N ALA A 57 14.07 11.63 -7.15
CA ALA A 57 13.13 12.68 -6.73
C ALA A 57 12.05 12.17 -5.76
N SER A 58 11.94 10.87 -5.57
CA SER A 58 11.01 10.29 -4.61
C SER A 58 11.50 10.51 -3.18
N ARG A 59 10.58 10.88 -2.28
CA ARG A 59 10.84 11.01 -0.84
C ARG A 59 10.78 9.66 -0.09
N MET A 60 10.71 8.54 -0.80
CA MET A 60 10.63 7.21 -0.17
C MET A 60 11.94 6.86 0.54
N PRO A 61 11.88 6.20 1.71
CA PRO A 61 13.07 5.85 2.49
C PRO A 61 13.88 4.69 1.90
N PHE A 62 13.49 4.18 0.75
CA PHE A 62 14.16 3.09 0.03
C PHE A 62 14.38 3.46 -1.44
N ARG A 63 15.41 2.88 -2.04
CA ARG A 63 15.76 3.12 -3.44
C ARG A 63 15.43 1.97 -4.37
N TRP A 64 15.20 0.78 -3.84
CA TRP A 64 14.94 -0.42 -4.61
C TRP A 64 13.69 -1.12 -4.14
N THR A 65 12.96 -1.70 -5.08
CA THR A 65 11.76 -2.50 -4.80
C THR A 65 11.76 -3.79 -5.59
N VAL A 66 11.11 -4.82 -5.03
CA VAL A 66 10.74 -6.03 -5.75
C VAL A 66 9.24 -6.24 -5.61
N ASN A 67 8.55 -6.36 -6.74
CA ASN A 67 7.13 -6.66 -6.79
C ASN A 67 6.95 -7.96 -7.60
N PRO A 68 6.62 -9.09 -6.95
CA PRO A 68 6.42 -10.38 -7.61
C PRO A 68 5.19 -10.42 -8.51
N TYR A 69 4.25 -9.53 -8.23
CA TYR A 69 2.99 -9.40 -8.96
C TYR A 69 2.82 -7.98 -9.52
N ARG A 70 1.86 -7.79 -10.43
CA ARG A 70 1.27 -6.50 -10.78
C ARG A 70 -0.25 -6.66 -10.81
N GLY A 71 -0.99 -5.73 -10.19
CA GLY A 71 -2.36 -5.94 -9.76
C GLY A 71 -2.45 -6.60 -8.40
N CYS A 72 -3.60 -6.51 -7.76
CA CYS A 72 -3.77 -7.00 -6.39
C CYS A 72 -5.22 -7.37 -6.10
N SER A 73 -5.45 -8.64 -5.80
CA SER A 73 -6.77 -9.18 -5.44
C SER A 73 -7.30 -8.68 -4.08
N HIS A 74 -6.56 -7.85 -3.36
CA HIS A 74 -7.05 -7.13 -2.18
C HIS A 74 -8.09 -6.07 -2.52
N ALA A 75 -8.11 -5.58 -3.76
CA ALA A 75 -9.13 -4.70 -4.32
C ALA A 75 -9.40 -3.42 -3.52
N CYS A 76 -8.39 -2.90 -2.81
CA CYS A 76 -8.53 -1.67 -2.03
C CYS A 76 -8.98 -0.51 -2.92
N ARG A 77 -10.05 0.20 -2.51
CA ARG A 77 -10.63 1.30 -3.29
C ARG A 77 -9.67 2.46 -3.51
N TYR A 78 -8.81 2.73 -2.55
CA TYR A 78 -7.85 3.83 -2.52
C TYR A 78 -6.46 3.48 -3.06
N CYS A 79 -6.25 2.28 -3.62
CA CYS A 79 -4.90 1.81 -3.95
C CYS A 79 -4.22 2.71 -4.99
N PHE A 80 -3.13 3.36 -4.60
CA PHE A 80 -2.38 4.27 -5.46
C PHE A 80 -1.68 3.57 -6.64
N ALA A 81 -1.57 2.24 -6.61
CA ALA A 81 -0.93 1.46 -7.66
C ALA A 81 -1.86 1.15 -8.85
N ARG A 82 -3.17 1.44 -8.74
CA ARG A 82 -4.18 1.17 -9.79
C ARG A 82 -3.79 1.70 -11.16
N PRO A 83 -3.29 2.95 -11.33
CA PRO A 83 -2.89 3.47 -12.64
C PRO A 83 -1.75 2.70 -13.30
N THR A 84 -1.03 1.83 -12.56
CA THR A 84 0.02 1.00 -13.17
C THR A 84 -0.52 -0.02 -14.18
N HIS A 85 -1.84 -0.32 -14.16
CA HIS A 85 -2.48 -1.21 -15.11
C HIS A 85 -2.63 -0.58 -16.50
N GLU A 86 -2.73 0.73 -16.59
CA GLU A 86 -2.80 1.46 -17.88
C GLU A 86 -1.58 1.17 -18.78
N TYR A 87 -0.40 0.89 -18.17
CA TYR A 87 0.79 0.45 -18.94
C TYR A 87 0.65 -0.95 -19.57
N LEU A 88 -0.39 -1.68 -19.20
CA LEU A 88 -0.71 -3.01 -19.71
C LEU A 88 -1.90 -2.99 -20.66
N ASP A 89 -2.35 -1.81 -21.05
CA ASP A 89 -3.59 -1.61 -21.81
C ASP A 89 -4.83 -2.17 -21.06
N LEU A 90 -4.80 -2.06 -19.70
CA LEU A 90 -5.84 -2.47 -18.77
C LEU A 90 -6.37 -1.26 -18.00
N ASP A 91 -7.63 -1.31 -17.52
CA ASP A 91 -8.17 -0.20 -16.76
C ASP A 91 -7.64 -0.18 -15.30
N ALA A 92 -7.56 1.01 -14.71
CA ALA A 92 -7.11 1.22 -13.33
C ALA A 92 -8.17 0.83 -12.28
N GLY A 93 -9.39 0.52 -12.69
CA GLY A 93 -10.49 0.10 -11.83
C GLY A 93 -10.53 -1.41 -11.61
N ARG A 94 -11.49 -2.06 -12.27
CA ARG A 94 -11.75 -3.50 -12.10
C ARG A 94 -10.59 -4.39 -12.53
N ASP A 95 -9.90 -4.02 -13.62
CA ASP A 95 -8.80 -4.84 -14.12
C ASP A 95 -7.64 -4.92 -13.13
N PHE A 96 -7.37 -3.83 -12.37
CA PHE A 96 -6.35 -3.88 -11.32
C PHE A 96 -6.60 -4.97 -10.27
N ASP A 97 -7.84 -5.24 -9.97
CA ASP A 97 -8.27 -6.22 -8.96
C ASP A 97 -8.33 -7.65 -9.51
N SER A 98 -8.63 -7.79 -10.81
CA SER A 98 -8.99 -9.05 -11.46
C SER A 98 -8.01 -9.57 -12.51
N GLN A 99 -7.10 -8.73 -13.02
CA GLN A 99 -6.08 -9.09 -14.01
C GLN A 99 -4.70 -9.02 -13.37
N VAL A 100 -4.26 -10.10 -12.74
CA VAL A 100 -3.02 -10.12 -11.94
C VAL A 100 -1.88 -10.72 -12.75
N VAL A 101 -0.84 -9.94 -13.01
CA VAL A 101 0.41 -10.43 -13.62
C VAL A 101 1.26 -11.13 -12.55
N VAL A 102 1.79 -12.30 -12.88
CA VAL A 102 2.62 -13.15 -12.01
C VAL A 102 3.98 -13.34 -12.65
N LYS A 103 5.04 -12.88 -12.00
CA LYS A 103 6.42 -13.00 -12.49
C LYS A 103 7.01 -14.34 -12.08
N MET A 104 6.82 -15.38 -12.90
CA MET A 104 7.12 -16.77 -12.56
C MET A 104 8.58 -17.05 -12.21
N ASN A 105 9.51 -16.30 -12.78
CA ASN A 105 10.95 -16.42 -12.62
C ASN A 105 11.59 -15.34 -11.76
N VAL A 106 10.80 -14.64 -10.94
CA VAL A 106 11.27 -13.46 -10.21
C VAL A 106 12.45 -13.73 -9.29
N ASP A 107 12.47 -14.86 -8.61
CA ASP A 107 13.54 -15.29 -7.72
C ASP A 107 14.86 -15.57 -8.47
N THR A 108 14.79 -16.27 -9.60
CA THR A 108 15.93 -16.57 -10.46
C THR A 108 16.55 -15.30 -11.04
N VAL A 109 15.71 -14.39 -11.55
CA VAL A 109 16.16 -13.11 -12.08
C VAL A 109 16.74 -12.24 -10.97
N LEU A 110 16.11 -12.22 -9.79
CA LEU A 110 16.59 -11.49 -8.63
C LEU A 110 17.98 -11.98 -8.20
N ARG A 111 18.20 -13.30 -8.08
CA ARG A 111 19.51 -13.86 -7.76
C ARG A 111 20.59 -13.42 -8.76
N ALA A 112 20.27 -13.44 -10.05
CA ALA A 112 21.20 -12.98 -11.09
C ALA A 112 21.51 -11.47 -10.98
N GLU A 113 20.52 -10.64 -10.65
CA GLU A 113 20.73 -9.20 -10.46
C GLU A 113 21.54 -8.89 -9.20
N LEU A 114 21.28 -9.57 -8.09
CA LEU A 114 21.98 -9.40 -6.81
C LEU A 114 23.44 -9.94 -6.86
N ALA A 115 23.74 -10.89 -7.76
CA ALA A 115 25.09 -11.40 -7.96
C ALA A 115 25.99 -10.46 -8.77
N LYS A 116 25.47 -9.41 -9.40
CA LYS A 116 26.27 -8.47 -10.17
C LYS A 116 27.29 -7.71 -9.30
N PRO A 117 28.55 -7.54 -9.73
CA PRO A 117 29.55 -6.78 -8.96
C PRO A 117 29.15 -5.32 -8.68
N SER A 118 28.24 -4.78 -9.49
CA SER A 118 27.71 -3.42 -9.30
C SER A 118 26.65 -3.30 -8.22
N TRP A 119 26.10 -4.42 -7.72
CA TRP A 119 25.13 -4.41 -6.65
C TRP A 119 25.74 -3.95 -5.33
N ARG A 120 25.10 -2.95 -4.69
CA ARG A 120 25.63 -2.30 -3.47
C ARG A 120 24.97 -2.79 -2.18
N ARG A 121 24.11 -3.81 -2.24
CA ARG A 121 23.33 -4.32 -1.10
C ARG A 121 22.48 -3.23 -0.41
N GLU A 122 21.99 -2.28 -1.21
CA GLU A 122 21.06 -1.27 -0.72
C GLU A 122 19.74 -1.94 -0.29
N PRO A 123 19.06 -1.40 0.74
CA PRO A 123 17.80 -1.98 1.21
C PRO A 123 16.72 -2.07 0.11
N VAL A 124 16.03 -3.21 0.08
CA VAL A 124 14.96 -3.49 -0.89
C VAL A 124 13.61 -3.53 -0.19
N ALA A 125 12.64 -2.77 -0.68
CA ALA A 125 11.26 -2.79 -0.17
C ALA A 125 10.36 -3.71 -0.98
N LEU A 126 9.53 -4.50 -0.29
CA LEU A 126 8.52 -5.39 -0.83
C LEU A 126 7.13 -4.91 -0.38
N GLY A 127 6.14 -4.95 -1.28
CA GLY A 127 4.78 -4.48 -0.97
C GLY A 127 4.54 -3.01 -1.32
N THR A 128 5.22 -2.51 -2.35
CA THR A 128 5.12 -1.10 -2.77
C THR A 128 4.04 -0.87 -3.84
N ASN A 129 3.95 -1.69 -4.89
CA ASN A 129 2.97 -1.55 -5.97
C ASN A 129 1.96 -2.71 -6.04
N THR A 130 2.13 -3.69 -5.19
CA THR A 130 1.25 -4.86 -5.02
C THR A 130 1.44 -5.38 -3.62
N ASP A 131 0.48 -6.13 -3.09
CA ASP A 131 0.74 -6.84 -1.85
C ASP A 131 1.47 -8.17 -2.14
N PRO A 132 2.67 -8.38 -1.56
CA PRO A 132 3.46 -9.59 -1.81
C PRO A 132 2.81 -10.85 -1.23
N TYR A 133 1.91 -10.70 -0.26
CA TYR A 133 1.16 -11.80 0.35
C TYR A 133 -0.34 -11.74 0.05
N GLN A 134 -0.71 -11.14 -1.09
CA GLN A 134 -2.06 -11.26 -1.61
C GLN A 134 -2.45 -12.73 -1.84
N ARG A 135 -3.73 -13.02 -2.04
CA ARG A 135 -4.22 -14.40 -2.20
C ARG A 135 -3.47 -15.22 -3.26
N ALA A 136 -2.98 -14.60 -4.33
CA ALA A 136 -2.17 -15.23 -5.36
C ALA A 136 -0.92 -15.93 -4.80
N GLU A 137 -0.32 -15.39 -3.73
CA GLU A 137 0.87 -15.96 -3.08
C GLU A 137 0.60 -17.34 -2.45
N GLY A 138 -0.65 -17.63 -2.10
CA GLY A 138 -1.06 -18.98 -1.67
C GLY A 138 -0.85 -20.03 -2.75
N ARG A 139 -1.02 -19.66 -4.02
CA ARG A 139 -0.85 -20.51 -5.18
C ARG A 139 0.59 -20.53 -5.69
N TYR A 140 1.17 -19.36 -5.95
CA TYR A 140 2.43 -19.23 -6.69
C TYR A 140 3.67 -19.35 -5.81
N ARG A 141 3.59 -19.01 -4.53
CA ARG A 141 4.65 -19.15 -3.53
C ARG A 141 6.00 -18.55 -3.97
N LEU A 142 5.96 -17.31 -4.47
CA LEU A 142 7.15 -16.62 -4.97
C LEU A 142 8.00 -16.00 -3.85
N MET A 143 7.36 -15.63 -2.73
CA MET A 143 8.01 -14.93 -1.64
C MET A 143 9.15 -15.73 -0.98
N PRO A 144 9.06 -17.05 -0.74
CA PRO A 144 10.19 -17.81 -0.19
C PRO A 144 11.46 -17.70 -1.03
N GLY A 145 11.33 -17.77 -2.37
CA GLY A 145 12.47 -17.63 -3.28
C GLY A 145 13.09 -16.22 -3.24
N ILE A 146 12.26 -15.19 -3.15
CA ILE A 146 12.71 -13.79 -3.05
C ILE A 146 13.43 -13.55 -1.72
N ILE A 147 12.85 -13.98 -0.59
CA ILE A 147 13.45 -13.85 0.75
C ILE A 147 14.82 -14.55 0.78
N GLY A 148 14.89 -15.79 0.28
CA GLY A 148 16.14 -16.53 0.20
C GLY A 148 17.18 -15.80 -0.64
N ALA A 149 16.82 -15.28 -1.82
CA ALA A 149 17.73 -14.54 -2.69
C ALA A 149 18.31 -13.29 -2.02
N LEU A 150 17.49 -12.51 -1.33
CA LEU A 150 17.91 -11.29 -0.60
C LEU A 150 18.83 -11.66 0.57
N ALA A 151 18.45 -12.63 1.38
CA ALA A 151 19.25 -13.08 2.53
C ALA A 151 20.62 -13.67 2.10
N ASP A 152 20.64 -14.53 1.06
CA ASP A 152 21.86 -15.15 0.55
C ASP A 152 22.85 -14.12 -0.02
N SER A 153 22.33 -13.04 -0.61
CA SER A 153 23.17 -11.95 -1.15
C SER A 153 23.65 -10.94 -0.10
N GLY A 154 23.21 -11.07 1.15
CA GLY A 154 23.50 -10.10 2.20
C GLY A 154 22.77 -8.76 1.98
N THR A 155 21.62 -8.75 1.32
CA THR A 155 20.83 -7.54 1.02
C THR A 155 19.75 -7.35 2.07
N PRO A 156 19.73 -6.22 2.81
CA PRO A 156 18.67 -5.87 3.72
C PRO A 156 17.32 -5.71 2.99
N PHE A 157 16.22 -6.05 3.64
CA PHE A 157 14.92 -5.90 3.02
C PHE A 157 13.80 -5.60 4.01
N SER A 158 12.72 -5.05 3.48
CA SER A 158 11.51 -4.82 4.24
C SER A 158 10.27 -5.35 3.51
N ILE A 159 9.30 -5.82 4.28
CA ILE A 159 8.03 -6.33 3.78
C ILE A 159 6.89 -5.56 4.42
N LEU A 160 6.05 -4.94 3.59
CA LEU A 160 4.78 -4.35 4.02
C LEU A 160 3.63 -5.14 3.39
N THR A 161 2.69 -5.62 4.21
CA THR A 161 1.57 -6.41 3.71
C THR A 161 0.29 -6.22 4.53
N LYS A 162 -0.86 -6.51 3.90
CA LYS A 162 -2.15 -6.77 4.54
C LYS A 162 -2.40 -8.29 4.66
N GLY A 163 -1.63 -9.09 3.92
CA GLY A 163 -1.86 -10.51 3.75
C GLY A 163 -1.35 -11.37 4.91
N THR A 164 -2.23 -12.16 5.50
CA THR A 164 -1.89 -13.07 6.62
C THR A 164 -1.08 -14.30 6.21
N LEU A 165 -0.89 -14.52 4.89
CA LEU A 165 0.00 -15.56 4.36
C LEU A 165 1.47 -15.37 4.76
N LEU A 166 1.88 -14.16 5.14
CA LEU A 166 3.20 -13.88 5.74
C LEU A 166 3.51 -14.85 6.89
N ARG A 167 2.49 -15.28 7.66
CA ARG A 167 2.68 -16.23 8.78
C ARG A 167 3.34 -17.53 8.35
N ARG A 168 3.09 -18.01 7.12
CA ARG A 168 3.71 -19.22 6.56
C ARG A 168 5.23 -19.11 6.50
N ASP A 169 5.73 -17.93 6.20
CA ASP A 169 7.14 -17.70 5.90
C ASP A 169 7.91 -17.09 7.10
N LEU A 170 7.27 -16.91 8.27
CA LEU A 170 7.92 -16.40 9.46
C LEU A 170 9.19 -17.17 9.89
N PRO A 171 9.25 -18.51 9.83
CA PRO A 171 10.48 -19.24 10.14
C PRO A 171 11.63 -18.85 9.19
N LEU A 172 11.37 -18.75 7.88
CA LEU A 172 12.35 -18.34 6.88
C LEU A 172 12.79 -16.89 7.10
N ILE A 173 11.87 -16.00 7.43
CA ILE A 173 12.16 -14.59 7.71
C ILE A 173 13.00 -14.46 8.99
N ALA A 174 12.71 -15.22 10.02
CA ALA A 174 13.49 -15.24 11.27
C ALA A 174 14.92 -15.75 11.03
N GLU A 175 15.10 -16.75 10.18
CA GLU A 175 16.42 -17.20 9.75
C GLU A 175 17.16 -16.12 8.94
N ALA A 176 16.48 -15.48 7.98
CA ALA A 176 17.04 -14.38 7.21
C ALA A 176 17.48 -13.20 8.10
N ALA A 177 16.71 -12.87 9.15
CA ALA A 177 17.01 -11.81 10.10
C ALA A 177 18.27 -12.03 10.92
N GLN A 178 18.81 -13.24 10.97
CA GLN A 178 20.13 -13.53 11.57
C GLN A 178 21.29 -13.12 10.67
N ARG A 179 21.05 -12.93 9.37
CA ARG A 179 22.07 -12.64 8.36
C ARG A 179 22.00 -11.23 7.79
N VAL A 180 20.81 -10.66 7.72
CA VAL A 180 20.57 -9.32 7.16
C VAL A 180 19.53 -8.58 7.99
N GLU A 181 19.53 -7.24 7.87
CA GLU A 181 18.47 -6.43 8.48
C GLU A 181 17.13 -6.70 7.77
N VAL A 182 16.10 -7.06 8.55
CA VAL A 182 14.75 -7.34 8.05
C VAL A 182 13.73 -6.46 8.77
N GLY A 183 12.98 -5.68 8.00
CA GLY A 183 11.85 -4.91 8.49
C GLY A 183 10.52 -5.59 8.14
N LEU A 184 9.60 -5.71 9.10
CA LEU A 184 8.25 -6.21 8.86
C LEU A 184 7.21 -5.15 9.22
N GLY A 185 6.24 -4.96 8.32
CA GLY A 185 5.12 -4.07 8.51
C GLY A 185 3.79 -4.73 8.13
N VAL A 186 2.78 -4.49 8.96
CA VAL A 186 1.39 -4.85 8.67
C VAL A 186 0.60 -3.59 8.42
N SER A 187 -0.11 -3.51 7.28
CA SER A 187 -1.02 -2.39 7.01
C SER A 187 -2.37 -2.68 7.65
N LEU A 188 -2.81 -1.79 8.55
CA LEU A 188 -4.08 -1.90 9.28
C LEU A 188 -4.62 -0.50 9.55
N ALA A 189 -5.64 -0.07 8.81
CA ALA A 189 -6.20 1.28 8.88
C ALA A 189 -7.65 1.33 9.43
N PHE A 190 -8.22 0.17 9.77
CA PHE A 190 -9.61 0.05 10.19
C PHE A 190 -9.73 -0.68 11.53
N ALA A 191 -10.51 -0.10 12.45
CA ALA A 191 -10.97 -0.77 13.67
C ALA A 191 -12.32 -1.48 13.44
N ASP A 192 -13.07 -1.02 12.45
CA ASP A 192 -14.39 -1.53 12.07
C ASP A 192 -14.29 -2.51 10.88
N GLU A 193 -14.88 -3.69 11.03
CA GLU A 193 -14.79 -4.77 10.03
C GLU A 193 -15.72 -4.52 8.84
N GLU A 194 -16.90 -3.93 9.06
CA GLU A 194 -17.86 -3.65 8.01
C GLU A 194 -17.32 -2.58 7.06
N LEU A 195 -16.81 -1.47 7.62
CA LEU A 195 -16.15 -0.44 6.83
C LEU A 195 -14.91 -0.99 6.12
N GLN A 196 -14.10 -1.81 6.79
CA GLN A 196 -12.94 -2.46 6.17
C GLN A 196 -13.37 -3.31 4.97
N GLN A 197 -14.42 -4.11 5.11
CA GLN A 197 -14.90 -4.97 4.04
C GLN A 197 -15.38 -4.17 2.82
N SER A 198 -16.02 -3.02 3.01
CA SER A 198 -16.44 -2.13 1.93
C SER A 198 -15.25 -1.48 1.20
N VAL A 199 -14.24 -1.03 1.95
CA VAL A 199 -13.09 -0.31 1.40
C VAL A 199 -11.99 -1.23 0.89
N GLU A 200 -11.78 -2.38 1.54
CA GLU A 200 -10.72 -3.36 1.26
C GLU A 200 -11.29 -4.79 1.11
N PRO A 201 -12.20 -5.05 0.15
CA PRO A 201 -13.04 -6.25 0.11
C PRO A 201 -12.27 -7.57 -0.02
N GLY A 202 -11.05 -7.55 -0.57
CA GLY A 202 -10.24 -8.75 -0.76
C GLY A 202 -9.17 -8.98 0.31
N THR A 203 -9.16 -8.17 1.38
CA THR A 203 -8.13 -8.27 2.43
C THR A 203 -8.60 -9.09 3.63
N PRO A 204 -7.66 -9.66 4.42
CA PRO A 204 -7.99 -10.23 5.72
C PRO A 204 -8.61 -9.20 6.67
N THR A 205 -9.46 -9.67 7.59
CA THR A 205 -10.12 -8.81 8.57
C THR A 205 -9.12 -8.09 9.48
N PRO A 206 -9.50 -6.98 10.13
CA PRO A 206 -8.67 -6.30 11.12
C PRO A 206 -8.17 -7.24 12.21
N ARG A 207 -9.03 -8.11 12.74
CA ARG A 207 -8.68 -9.13 13.72
C ARG A 207 -7.57 -10.07 13.22
N ALA A 208 -7.70 -10.58 12.00
CA ALA A 208 -6.71 -11.49 11.42
C ALA A 208 -5.33 -10.81 11.24
N ARG A 209 -5.32 -9.50 10.94
CA ARG A 209 -4.08 -8.71 10.84
C ARG A 209 -3.47 -8.45 12.22
N LEU A 210 -4.27 -8.20 13.26
CA LEU A 210 -3.78 -8.11 14.65
C LEU A 210 -3.17 -9.44 15.10
N ASP A 211 -3.79 -10.57 14.75
CA ASP A 211 -3.24 -11.90 15.03
C ASP A 211 -1.94 -12.17 14.25
N LEU A 212 -1.78 -11.59 13.05
CA LEU A 212 -0.52 -11.62 12.33
C LEU A 212 0.57 -10.83 13.07
N ILE A 213 0.27 -9.62 13.57
CA ILE A 213 1.22 -8.83 14.37
C ILE A 213 1.69 -9.64 15.58
N ARG A 214 0.77 -10.26 16.33
CA ARG A 214 1.11 -11.14 17.46
C ARG A 214 2.03 -12.30 17.06
N ALA A 215 1.74 -12.93 15.91
CA ALA A 215 2.56 -14.02 15.40
C ALA A 215 3.97 -13.58 14.99
N VAL A 216 4.13 -12.43 14.36
CA VAL A 216 5.44 -11.82 14.04
C VAL A 216 6.21 -11.55 15.33
N ARG A 217 5.56 -10.98 16.35
CA ARG A 217 6.16 -10.71 17.67
C ARG A 217 6.56 -11.98 18.40
N ALA A 218 5.73 -13.02 18.34
CA ALA A 218 6.02 -14.32 18.95
C ALA A 218 7.21 -15.02 18.25
N ALA A 219 7.46 -14.73 16.98
CA ALA A 219 8.65 -15.20 16.25
C ALA A 219 9.93 -14.38 16.60
N GLY A 220 9.88 -13.46 17.56
CA GLY A 220 11.01 -12.64 17.98
C GLY A 220 11.33 -11.46 17.04
N LEU A 221 10.49 -11.21 16.03
CA LEU A 221 10.73 -10.19 15.03
C LEU A 221 10.05 -8.85 15.39
N PRO A 222 10.64 -7.70 15.06
CA PRO A 222 9.96 -6.43 15.14
C PRO A 222 8.81 -6.36 14.12
N CYS A 223 7.71 -5.68 14.48
CA CYS A 223 6.56 -5.51 13.61
C CYS A 223 6.07 -4.06 13.68
N GLY A 224 6.31 -3.29 12.64
CA GLY A 224 5.70 -1.98 12.47
C GLY A 224 4.24 -2.11 11.97
N VAL A 225 3.42 -1.12 12.24
CA VAL A 225 2.07 -1.04 11.69
C VAL A 225 1.89 0.24 10.90
N MET A 226 1.37 0.10 9.69
CA MET A 226 1.02 1.23 8.84
C MET A 226 -0.49 1.46 8.90
N VAL A 227 -0.91 2.51 9.60
CA VAL A 227 -2.28 3.04 9.61
C VAL A 227 -2.42 3.94 8.38
N ALA A 228 -2.59 3.31 7.24
CA ALA A 228 -2.59 3.96 5.93
C ALA A 228 -3.56 3.31 4.95
N PRO A 229 -4.45 4.14 4.39
CA PRO A 229 -4.66 5.54 4.71
C PRO A 229 -5.66 5.78 5.85
N VAL A 230 -5.55 6.93 6.53
CA VAL A 230 -6.67 7.49 7.28
C VAL A 230 -7.60 8.19 6.30
N LEU A 231 -8.87 7.80 6.33
CA LEU A 231 -9.91 8.29 5.42
C LEU A 231 -10.67 9.45 6.07
N PRO A 232 -10.70 10.66 5.47
CA PRO A 232 -11.50 11.76 5.99
C PRO A 232 -12.96 11.36 6.24
N TRP A 233 -13.53 11.75 7.37
CA TRP A 233 -14.91 11.46 7.85
C TRP A 233 -15.22 9.97 8.13
N LEU A 234 -14.39 9.04 7.70
CA LEU A 234 -14.66 7.60 7.85
C LEU A 234 -13.81 6.96 8.94
N THR A 235 -12.51 7.31 9.03
CA THR A 235 -11.58 6.70 9.99
C THR A 235 -10.75 7.71 10.78
N ASP A 236 -11.04 9.00 10.68
CA ASP A 236 -10.28 10.10 11.30
C ASP A 236 -10.87 10.61 12.62
N SER A 237 -11.95 10.00 13.12
CA SER A 237 -12.50 10.34 14.44
C SER A 237 -11.53 9.91 15.56
N ARG A 238 -11.49 10.68 16.66
CA ARG A 238 -10.66 10.33 17.83
C ARG A 238 -10.97 8.95 18.38
N ASP A 239 -12.24 8.57 18.39
CA ASP A 239 -12.67 7.28 18.90
C ASP A 239 -12.19 6.12 18.01
N HIS A 240 -12.33 6.24 16.67
CA HIS A 240 -11.81 5.25 15.75
C HIS A 240 -10.27 5.10 15.88
N LEU A 241 -9.55 6.23 15.87
CA LEU A 241 -8.09 6.23 16.00
C LEU A 241 -7.64 5.64 17.35
N ARG A 242 -8.32 5.99 18.44
CA ARG A 242 -8.01 5.44 19.76
C ARG A 242 -8.20 3.93 19.79
N ARG A 243 -9.38 3.42 19.40
CA ARG A 243 -9.65 1.97 19.38
C ARG A 243 -8.66 1.21 18.51
N LEU A 244 -8.33 1.75 17.33
CA LEU A 244 -7.38 1.15 16.43
C LEU A 244 -5.98 1.09 17.04
N LEU A 245 -5.49 2.20 17.58
CA LEU A 245 -4.16 2.29 18.19
C LEU A 245 -4.03 1.46 19.47
N ASP A 246 -5.10 1.36 20.27
CA ASP A 246 -5.16 0.45 21.43
C ASP A 246 -4.99 -1.00 20.98
N ALA A 247 -5.76 -1.44 19.99
CA ALA A 247 -5.67 -2.81 19.48
C ALA A 247 -4.29 -3.13 18.88
N ILE A 248 -3.67 -2.15 18.20
CA ILE A 248 -2.32 -2.27 17.63
C ILE A 248 -1.28 -2.39 18.75
N ALA A 249 -1.39 -1.59 19.82
CA ALA A 249 -0.50 -1.64 20.96
C ALA A 249 -0.63 -2.98 21.70
N ASP A 250 -1.86 -3.44 21.95
CA ASP A 250 -2.17 -4.74 22.59
C ASP A 250 -1.68 -5.93 21.76
N ALA A 251 -1.61 -5.81 20.45
CA ALA A 251 -1.01 -6.81 19.57
C ALA A 251 0.53 -6.83 19.63
N GLY A 252 1.16 -5.87 20.33
CA GLY A 252 2.60 -5.80 20.55
C GLY A 252 3.38 -5.18 19.39
N ALA A 253 2.76 -4.33 18.58
CA ALA A 253 3.45 -3.59 17.53
C ALA A 253 4.68 -2.83 18.08
N THR A 254 5.74 -2.73 17.29
CA THR A 254 6.98 -2.03 17.69
C THR A 254 7.04 -0.58 17.24
N GLY A 255 6.17 -0.16 16.35
CA GLY A 255 6.05 1.20 15.88
C GLY A 255 4.80 1.36 15.03
N VAL A 256 4.33 2.60 14.89
CA VAL A 256 3.15 2.94 14.09
C VAL A 256 3.47 4.12 13.19
N THR A 257 3.07 4.01 11.92
CA THR A 257 3.11 5.12 10.97
C THR A 257 1.70 5.43 10.53
N VAL A 258 1.26 6.67 10.67
CA VAL A 258 -0.07 7.13 10.25
C VAL A 258 0.06 7.99 8.99
N VAL A 259 -0.71 7.66 7.96
CA VAL A 259 -0.67 8.38 6.68
C VAL A 259 -2.08 8.78 6.25
N PRO A 260 -2.35 10.06 6.03
CA PRO A 260 -3.62 10.50 5.47
C PRO A 260 -3.78 10.01 4.03
N LEU A 261 -5.03 9.84 3.59
CA LEU A 261 -5.35 9.47 2.22
C LEU A 261 -4.72 10.43 1.21
N HIS A 262 -4.20 9.87 0.12
CA HIS A 262 -3.87 10.61 -1.09
C HIS A 262 -4.52 9.94 -2.30
N LEU A 263 -5.02 10.74 -3.23
CA LEU A 263 -5.79 10.29 -4.39
C LEU A 263 -5.11 10.73 -5.68
N LYS A 264 -4.31 9.83 -6.27
CA LYS A 264 -3.71 10.04 -7.60
C LYS A 264 -4.79 9.95 -8.70
N PRO A 265 -4.59 10.61 -9.84
CA PRO A 265 -5.40 10.37 -11.03
C PRO A 265 -5.51 8.86 -11.34
N GLY A 266 -6.65 8.41 -11.84
CA GLY A 266 -6.97 7.00 -12.03
C GLY A 266 -7.48 6.31 -10.76
N THR A 267 -6.82 6.49 -9.63
CA THR A 267 -7.32 6.02 -8.32
C THR A 267 -8.43 6.90 -7.78
N ARG A 268 -8.32 8.23 -8.01
CA ARG A 268 -9.28 9.22 -7.51
C ARG A 268 -10.69 8.96 -8.03
N GLU A 269 -10.82 8.75 -9.31
CA GLU A 269 -12.09 8.51 -10.00
C GLU A 269 -12.75 7.24 -9.48
N TRP A 270 -11.97 6.16 -9.36
CA TRP A 270 -12.41 4.88 -8.80
C TRP A 270 -12.87 4.98 -7.35
N TYR A 271 -12.09 5.69 -6.51
CA TYR A 271 -12.42 5.90 -5.11
C TYR A 271 -13.65 6.76 -4.92
N LEU A 272 -13.77 7.88 -5.67
CA LEU A 272 -14.91 8.79 -5.55
C LEU A 272 -16.20 8.14 -6.05
N GLN A 273 -16.15 7.27 -7.06
CA GLN A 273 -17.32 6.50 -7.50
C GLN A 273 -17.83 5.58 -6.39
N TRP A 274 -16.94 4.90 -5.68
CA TRP A 274 -17.30 4.11 -4.51
C TRP A 274 -17.84 4.98 -3.38
N LEU A 275 -17.19 6.11 -3.09
CA LEU A 275 -17.60 7.03 -2.03
C LEU A 275 -19.01 7.60 -2.27
N GLU A 276 -19.34 7.92 -3.53
CA GLU A 276 -20.65 8.42 -3.91
C GLU A 276 -21.76 7.39 -3.69
N GLN A 277 -21.45 6.12 -3.89
CA GLN A 277 -22.40 5.01 -3.70
C GLN A 277 -22.61 4.69 -2.22
N GLU A 278 -21.53 4.59 -1.44
CA GLU A 278 -21.57 4.10 -0.06
C GLU A 278 -21.70 5.24 0.98
N HIS A 279 -21.12 6.41 0.68
CA HIS A 279 -21.02 7.55 1.60
C HIS A 279 -21.28 8.90 0.90
N PRO A 280 -22.44 9.10 0.24
CA PRO A 280 -22.71 10.30 -0.58
C PRO A 280 -22.59 11.61 0.20
N HIS A 281 -22.86 11.59 1.50
CA HIS A 281 -22.73 12.75 2.38
C HIS A 281 -21.27 13.26 2.53
N ALA A 282 -20.28 12.41 2.31
CA ALA A 282 -18.87 12.76 2.44
C ALA A 282 -18.27 13.39 1.17
N VAL A 283 -18.89 13.19 0.00
CA VAL A 283 -18.34 13.59 -1.32
C VAL A 283 -17.96 15.06 -1.38
N ALA A 284 -18.86 15.95 -0.92
CA ALA A 284 -18.58 17.39 -0.90
C ALA A 284 -17.38 17.75 0.01
N GLY A 285 -17.21 17.03 1.11
CA GLY A 285 -16.06 17.16 2.00
C GLY A 285 -14.75 16.77 1.32
N TYR A 286 -14.75 15.62 0.65
CA TYR A 286 -13.59 15.16 -0.13
C TYR A 286 -13.22 16.16 -1.23
N GLY A 287 -14.20 16.75 -1.93
CA GLY A 287 -13.96 17.81 -2.90
C GLY A 287 -13.17 18.99 -2.32
N ARG A 288 -13.46 19.38 -1.07
CA ARG A 288 -12.73 20.46 -0.37
C ARG A 288 -11.34 20.00 0.09
N VAL A 289 -11.24 18.84 0.74
CA VAL A 289 -9.96 18.33 1.28
C VAL A 289 -8.94 18.07 0.16
N PHE A 290 -9.38 17.67 -1.01
CA PHE A 290 -8.53 17.38 -2.16
C PHE A 290 -8.63 18.42 -3.28
N ALA A 291 -9.02 19.66 -2.97
CA ALA A 291 -9.20 20.73 -3.94
C ALA A 291 -7.94 21.10 -4.73
N ARG A 292 -6.76 20.89 -4.15
CA ARG A 292 -5.45 21.18 -4.78
C ARG A 292 -4.77 19.98 -5.43
N GLY A 293 -5.45 18.86 -5.62
CA GLY A 293 -4.92 17.70 -6.33
C GLY A 293 -4.82 16.42 -5.49
N THR A 294 -3.72 15.71 -5.61
CA THR A 294 -3.54 14.35 -5.08
C THR A 294 -3.54 14.27 -3.56
N TYR A 295 -2.97 15.25 -2.89
CA TYR A 295 -2.80 15.24 -1.43
C TYR A 295 -3.87 16.05 -0.74
N ALA A 296 -4.26 15.58 0.45
CA ALA A 296 -5.13 16.37 1.34
C ALA A 296 -4.48 17.72 1.66
N LEU A 297 -5.29 18.76 1.81
CA LEU A 297 -4.83 20.10 2.20
C LEU A 297 -4.01 20.03 3.49
N GLU A 298 -3.03 20.94 3.61
CA GLU A 298 -2.15 21.03 4.77
C GLU A 298 -2.95 21.19 6.08
N ALA A 299 -3.97 22.03 6.08
CA ALA A 299 -4.83 22.24 7.24
C ALA A 299 -5.47 20.94 7.74
N TYR A 300 -5.92 20.05 6.83
CA TYR A 300 -6.45 18.74 7.22
C TYR A 300 -5.34 17.83 7.77
N ARG A 301 -4.18 17.82 7.14
CA ARG A 301 -3.04 16.99 7.56
C ARG A 301 -2.56 17.39 8.96
N GLN A 302 -2.45 18.69 9.24
CA GLN A 302 -2.11 19.20 10.56
C GLN A 302 -3.17 18.85 11.61
N TRP A 303 -4.45 19.09 11.30
CA TRP A 303 -5.56 18.71 12.17
C TRP A 303 -5.60 17.21 12.51
N LEU A 304 -5.32 16.34 11.52
CA LEU A 304 -5.22 14.93 11.76
C LEU A 304 -4.03 14.60 12.67
N TRP A 305 -2.89 15.26 12.44
CA TRP A 305 -1.68 15.06 13.23
C TRP A 305 -1.88 15.46 14.70
N ASP A 306 -2.51 16.60 14.95
CA ASP A 306 -2.81 17.07 16.30
C ASP A 306 -3.70 16.08 17.10
N ARG A 307 -4.47 15.25 16.40
CA ARG A 307 -5.26 14.17 17.01
C ARG A 307 -4.48 12.91 17.26
N VAL A 308 -3.61 12.56 16.32
CA VAL A 308 -2.89 11.29 16.30
C VAL A 308 -1.68 11.31 17.24
N GLU A 309 -0.92 12.41 17.25
CA GLU A 309 0.33 12.50 18.00
C GLU A 309 0.14 12.20 19.49
N PRO A 310 -0.82 12.80 20.22
CA PRO A 310 -1.04 12.46 21.64
C PRO A 310 -1.40 10.99 21.84
N LEU A 311 -2.19 10.41 20.90
CA LEU A 311 -2.57 8.99 20.99
C LEU A 311 -1.38 8.06 20.76
N LEU A 312 -0.44 8.43 19.91
CA LEU A 312 0.81 7.68 19.71
C LEU A 312 1.72 7.77 20.93
N ASP A 313 1.85 8.96 21.52
CA ASP A 313 2.68 9.19 22.71
C ASP A 313 2.18 8.41 23.92
N GLU A 314 0.87 8.43 24.19
CA GLU A 314 0.23 7.65 25.26
C GLU A 314 0.54 6.15 25.18
N ARG A 315 0.76 5.61 23.97
CA ARG A 315 1.03 4.18 23.70
C ARG A 315 2.51 3.88 23.49
N GLY A 316 3.38 4.89 23.63
CA GLY A 316 4.82 4.76 23.46
C GLY A 316 5.26 4.57 22.00
N PHE A 317 4.44 5.02 21.04
CA PHE A 317 4.78 5.06 19.62
C PHE A 317 5.31 6.44 19.16
N GLY A 318 5.24 7.46 20.02
CA GLY A 318 5.80 8.78 19.76
C GLY A 318 7.31 8.77 19.57
N SER A 319 7.88 9.89 19.14
CA SER A 319 9.30 10.03 18.82
C SER A 319 10.24 9.67 19.98
N SER A 320 9.80 9.86 21.22
CA SER A 320 10.50 9.47 22.44
C SER A 320 10.35 7.98 22.78
N GLY A 321 9.18 7.37 22.51
CA GLY A 321 8.90 5.97 22.78
C GLY A 321 9.50 5.01 21.76
N HIS A 322 9.70 5.48 20.53
CA HIS A 322 10.34 4.70 19.47
C HIS A 322 11.79 4.32 19.79
N ARG A 323 12.52 5.22 20.49
CA ARG A 323 13.90 4.96 20.94
C ARG A 323 14.01 3.93 22.06
N ALA A 324 12.97 3.78 22.89
CA ALA A 324 13.00 2.89 24.05
C ALA A 324 12.60 1.43 23.73
N ARG A 325 11.84 1.19 22.65
CA ARG A 325 11.35 -0.15 22.26
C ARG A 325 12.12 -0.80 21.13
N SER A 326 12.89 -0.04 20.36
CA SER A 326 13.74 -0.55 19.28
C SER A 326 15.13 -0.88 19.80
N GLY A 327 15.26 -1.97 20.51
CA GLY A 327 16.57 -2.63 20.72
C GLY A 327 17.12 -3.28 19.46
N ALA A 328 16.50 -3.05 18.30
CA ALA A 328 16.94 -3.49 16.99
C ALA A 328 16.63 -2.39 15.98
N THR A 329 17.63 -1.99 15.26
CA THR A 329 17.70 -0.92 14.27
C THR A 329 16.83 -1.20 13.02
N GLY A 330 15.51 -1.27 13.16
CA GLY A 330 14.59 -1.36 12.04
C GLY A 330 13.94 0.00 11.78
N ARG A 331 14.53 0.83 10.93
CA ARG A 331 13.95 2.10 10.50
C ARG A 331 12.77 1.87 9.54
N PHE A 332 11.58 1.59 10.10
CA PHE A 332 10.31 1.85 9.42
C PHE A 332 9.78 3.26 9.73
N ALA A 333 10.47 4.02 10.52
CA ALA A 333 10.19 5.43 10.76
C ALA A 333 10.72 6.27 9.60
N GLY A 334 10.05 6.25 8.47
CA GLY A 334 10.04 7.40 7.60
C GLY A 334 9.33 8.52 8.35
N GLU A 335 10.08 9.39 9.01
CA GLU A 335 9.55 10.65 9.51
C GLU A 335 9.00 11.42 8.30
N LEU A 336 7.70 11.29 8.06
CA LEU A 336 6.95 12.28 7.29
C LEU A 336 6.69 13.47 8.23
N ARG A 337 7.75 14.16 8.59
CA ARG A 337 7.59 15.51 9.11
C ARG A 337 7.06 16.37 7.97
N PRO A 338 6.00 17.16 8.19
CA PRO A 338 5.62 18.19 7.25
C PRO A 338 6.75 19.24 7.25
N HIS A 339 7.63 19.16 6.28
CA HIS A 339 8.48 20.29 5.94
C HIS A 339 7.79 21.02 4.81
N ASP A 340 7.10 22.09 5.19
CA ASP A 340 7.04 23.37 4.46
C ASP A 340 6.28 24.35 5.36
N GLU A 341 7.06 25.24 5.93
CA GLU A 341 6.58 26.44 6.61
C GLU A 341 5.86 27.32 5.59
N GLY A 342 4.54 27.33 5.63
CA GLY A 342 3.70 28.30 4.98
C GLY A 342 2.68 28.78 6.01
N ASP A 343 2.74 30.08 6.33
CA ASP A 343 1.81 30.78 7.20
C ASP A 343 0.34 30.48 6.83
N TYR A 344 -0.32 29.67 7.64
CA TYR A 344 -1.76 29.52 7.58
C TYR A 344 -2.40 30.24 8.77
N PRO A 345 -3.37 31.15 8.54
CA PRO A 345 -4.11 31.76 9.63
C PRO A 345 -4.86 30.65 10.38
N ALA A 346 -4.78 30.68 11.69
CA ALA A 346 -5.49 29.80 12.60
C ALA A 346 -7.01 29.94 12.36
N GLY A 347 -7.56 29.05 11.54
CA GLY A 347 -8.98 28.88 11.34
C GLY A 347 -9.39 27.58 12.02
N SER A 348 -10.33 27.67 12.95
CA SER A 348 -10.80 26.57 13.75
C SER A 348 -11.35 25.42 12.90
N ILE A 349 -10.71 24.26 12.99
CA ILE A 349 -11.29 23.01 12.56
C ILE A 349 -12.21 22.54 13.69
N VAL A 350 -13.52 22.55 13.47
CA VAL A 350 -14.48 22.08 14.45
C VAL A 350 -14.41 20.56 14.52
N GLU A 351 -14.35 20.01 15.75
CA GLU A 351 -14.38 18.56 15.96
C GLU A 351 -15.59 17.92 15.26
N PRO A 352 -15.39 16.80 14.55
CA PRO A 352 -16.51 15.99 14.11
C PRO A 352 -17.23 15.47 15.35
N GLN A 353 -18.44 15.88 15.56
CA GLN A 353 -19.32 15.27 16.52
C GLN A 353 -19.83 13.98 15.91
N ASP A 354 -20.22 13.01 16.66
CA ASP A 354 -20.57 11.61 16.47
C ASP A 354 -21.35 11.22 15.17
N PRO A 355 -21.37 9.93 14.77
CA PRO A 355 -21.63 9.50 13.38
C PRO A 355 -22.90 10.11 12.80
N GLY A 356 -22.74 10.77 11.67
CA GLY A 356 -23.79 11.52 10.96
C GLY A 356 -23.49 13.00 10.81
N ILE A 357 -22.33 13.50 11.23
CA ILE A 357 -22.09 14.91 11.39
C ILE A 357 -21.20 15.54 10.35
N HIS A 358 -21.74 16.64 9.90
CA HIS A 358 -21.11 17.61 9.03
C HIS A 358 -19.91 18.25 9.72
N VAL A 359 -18.70 17.98 9.29
CA VAL A 359 -17.55 18.81 9.60
C VAL A 359 -17.77 20.15 8.95
N ARG A 360 -18.08 21.17 9.74
CA ARG A 360 -18.05 22.55 9.27
C ARG A 360 -16.60 23.02 9.25
N TRP A 361 -16.11 23.23 8.07
CA TRP A 361 -14.89 24.00 7.83
C TRP A 361 -15.34 25.48 7.80
N ASP A 362 -15.22 26.18 8.93
CA ASP A 362 -15.54 27.60 8.95
C ASP A 362 -14.34 28.40 8.40
N GLY A 363 -14.65 29.26 7.49
CA GLY A 363 -13.96 30.49 7.14
C GLY A 363 -12.71 30.40 6.27
N ALA A 364 -11.83 29.48 6.42
CA ALA A 364 -10.56 29.49 5.68
C ALA A 364 -10.67 29.12 4.19
N LEU A 365 -11.79 28.54 3.76
CA LEU A 365 -12.04 28.18 2.35
C LEU A 365 -13.24 28.93 1.72
N ALA A 366 -13.94 29.75 2.48
CA ALA A 366 -15.13 30.49 1.99
C ALA A 366 -14.81 31.70 1.11
N GLY A 367 -13.56 32.04 0.91
CA GLY A 367 -13.12 33.25 0.21
C GLY A 367 -12.29 33.06 -1.04
N MET A 368 -12.14 31.84 -1.56
CA MET A 368 -11.37 31.64 -2.79
C MET A 368 -12.31 31.55 -4.01
N PRO A 369 -12.18 32.44 -5.01
CA PRO A 369 -12.93 32.32 -6.26
C PRO A 369 -12.54 31.06 -7.00
N VAL A 370 -13.53 30.35 -7.53
CA VAL A 370 -13.35 29.25 -8.49
C VAL A 370 -13.10 29.91 -9.85
N ASP A 371 -11.87 30.35 -10.07
CA ASP A 371 -11.46 30.77 -11.40
C ASP A 371 -11.16 29.53 -12.26
N GLY A 372 -12.08 29.27 -13.17
CA GLY A 372 -11.88 28.38 -14.31
C GLY A 372 -10.87 28.95 -15.29
N GLY A 373 -9.60 28.89 -14.97
CA GLY A 373 -8.48 29.24 -15.83
C GLY A 373 -7.68 28.00 -16.18
N GLY A 374 -7.88 27.47 -17.37
CA GLY A 374 -7.00 26.48 -17.96
C GLY A 374 -5.58 27.05 -18.08
N LEU A 375 -4.63 26.46 -17.36
CA LEU A 375 -3.21 26.67 -17.60
C LEU A 375 -2.73 25.61 -18.62
N GLU A 376 -2.61 26.05 -19.86
CA GLU A 376 -1.72 25.41 -20.83
C GLU A 376 -0.29 25.51 -20.28
N VAL A 377 0.29 24.39 -19.90
CA VAL A 377 1.72 24.29 -19.66
C VAL A 377 2.36 23.63 -20.87
N ALA A 378 3.12 24.47 -21.56
CA ALA A 378 3.93 24.08 -22.72
C ALA A 378 4.85 22.88 -22.41
N GLY A 379 4.85 21.94 -23.35
CA GLY A 379 5.77 20.87 -23.68
C GLY A 379 6.96 20.62 -22.72
N ALA A 380 6.77 19.82 -21.69
CA ALA A 380 7.81 19.03 -21.08
C ALA A 380 7.37 17.57 -21.11
N ARG A 381 8.11 16.72 -21.82
CA ARG A 381 8.00 15.26 -21.72
C ARG A 381 8.24 14.90 -20.26
N VAL A 382 7.19 14.60 -19.54
CA VAL A 382 7.28 14.00 -18.23
C VAL A 382 7.59 12.53 -18.43
N GLU A 383 8.83 12.13 -18.25
CA GLU A 383 9.17 10.73 -18.01
C GLU A 383 8.43 10.28 -16.76
N GLN A 384 7.53 9.35 -16.95
CA GLN A 384 6.61 8.88 -15.92
C GLN A 384 7.36 8.10 -14.85
N VAL A 385 7.29 8.62 -13.66
CA VAL A 385 7.85 8.05 -12.43
C VAL A 385 6.93 6.92 -11.97
N LEU A 386 7.41 5.69 -12.09
CA LEU A 386 6.80 4.49 -11.52
C LEU A 386 6.88 4.51 -10.00
N PHE A 387 5.75 4.58 -9.33
CA PHE A 387 5.56 4.22 -7.92
C PHE A 387 4.57 3.09 -7.79
#